data_51ebeb7d027fb80d6b26349eff688d56
#
_entry.id   51ebeb7d027fb80d6b26349eff688d56
#
_cell.length_a   1.000
_cell.length_b   1.000
_cell.length_c   1.000
_cell.angle_alpha   90.00
_cell.angle_beta   90.00
_cell.angle_gamma   90.00
#
_symmetry.space_group_name_H-M   'P 1'
#
loop_
_entity.id
_entity.type
_entity.pdbx_description
1 polymer ?
#
loop_
_entity_poly.entity_id
_entity_poly.type
_entity_poly.pdbx_seq_one_letter_code
_entity_poly.pdbx_strand_id
1 'polypeptide(L)'
;MLKKLISFFAFTLLLLSFLNAQQPEYKVNNGSIAFRSDAPLELIKAQSNELKGVIIPEKKQFAFIISIKSFKGFNSPLQQEHFNENYLESNKFPTASFEGKIIEDIDFSKDGVYTIRSKGNLSIHGITQERIIKTEITVKNKTISFTSAFTVLLAEHNIPIPKVVNEKLASEIKVEVKANLVTK
;
A
#
# COMPACT_ATOMS: atom_id res chain seq x y z
N MET A 1 -42.04 -9.11 -44.28
CA MET A 1 -41.88 -8.02 -43.32
C MET A 1 -41.46 -8.51 -41.91
N LEU A 2 -42.05 -9.55 -41.37
CA LEU A 2 -41.78 -10.07 -40.03
C LEU A 2 -40.31 -10.49 -39.80
N LYS A 3 -39.65 -11.16 -40.76
CA LYS A 3 -38.24 -11.57 -40.67
C LYS A 3 -37.24 -10.39 -40.57
N LYS A 4 -37.53 -9.26 -41.21
CA LYS A 4 -36.69 -8.04 -41.11
C LYS A 4 -36.85 -7.33 -39.79
N LEU A 5 -38.04 -7.39 -39.17
CA LEU A 5 -38.29 -6.80 -37.84
C LEU A 5 -37.58 -7.59 -36.76
N ILE A 6 -37.55 -8.91 -36.83
CA ILE A 6 -36.89 -9.79 -35.86
C ILE A 6 -35.34 -9.60 -35.95
N SER A 7 -34.80 -9.41 -37.14
CA SER A 7 -33.36 -9.19 -37.34
C SER A 7 -32.91 -7.82 -36.78
N PHE A 8 -33.75 -6.79 -36.87
CA PHE A 8 -33.45 -5.46 -36.34
C PHE A 8 -33.51 -5.46 -34.81
N PHE A 9 -34.47 -6.16 -34.21
CA PHE A 9 -34.62 -6.26 -32.75
C PHE A 9 -33.48 -7.09 -32.12
N ALA A 10 -33.01 -8.15 -32.80
CA ALA A 10 -31.86 -8.94 -32.34
C ALA A 10 -30.55 -8.14 -32.41
N PHE A 11 -30.38 -7.27 -33.38
CA PHE A 11 -29.18 -6.42 -33.54
C PHE A 11 -29.13 -5.29 -32.48
N THR A 12 -30.29 -4.72 -32.10
CA THR A 12 -30.35 -3.72 -31.02
C THR A 12 -30.10 -4.32 -29.63
N LEU A 13 -30.51 -5.57 -29.39
CA LEU A 13 -30.26 -6.28 -28.14
C LEU A 13 -28.76 -6.61 -27.95
N LEU A 14 -28.02 -6.84 -29.03
CA LEU A 14 -26.58 -7.15 -29.02
C LEU A 14 -25.73 -5.92 -28.67
N LEU A 15 -26.21 -4.70 -28.97
CA LEU A 15 -25.50 -3.45 -28.68
C LEU A 15 -25.61 -3.01 -27.20
N LEU A 16 -26.56 -3.54 -26.45
CA LEU A 16 -26.73 -3.23 -25.03
C LEU A 16 -25.76 -3.98 -24.10
N SER A 17 -25.01 -4.96 -24.61
CA SER A 17 -24.13 -5.82 -23.81
C SER A 17 -22.74 -5.24 -23.52
N PHE A 18 -22.38 -4.05 -24.01
CA PHE A 18 -21.01 -3.51 -23.89
C PHE A 18 -20.85 -2.29 -22.99
N LEU A 19 -21.88 -1.92 -22.23
CA LEU A 19 -21.71 -0.94 -21.16
C LEU A 19 -21.12 -1.60 -19.91
N ASN A 20 -19.91 -2.14 -20.03
CA ASN A 20 -19.07 -2.36 -18.86
C ASN A 20 -18.68 -0.98 -18.33
N ALA A 21 -19.45 -0.44 -17.41
CA ALA A 21 -19.05 0.73 -16.66
C ALA A 21 -17.74 0.38 -15.94
N GLN A 22 -16.63 0.91 -16.45
CA GLN A 22 -15.33 0.73 -15.84
C GLN A 22 -15.40 1.34 -14.43
N GLN A 23 -15.29 0.47 -13.42
CA GLN A 23 -15.38 0.90 -12.03
C GLN A 23 -14.25 1.90 -11.74
N PRO A 24 -14.50 3.01 -11.06
CA PRO A 24 -13.48 3.99 -10.76
C PRO A 24 -12.36 3.36 -9.92
N GLU A 25 -11.14 3.41 -10.45
CA GLU A 25 -9.94 3.02 -9.74
C GLU A 25 -9.17 4.30 -9.34
N TYR A 26 -8.76 4.35 -8.09
CA TYR A 26 -7.87 5.40 -7.60
C TYR A 26 -6.45 4.86 -7.57
N LYS A 27 -5.53 5.47 -8.35
CA LYS A 27 -4.11 5.07 -8.40
C LYS A 27 -3.23 6.08 -7.69
N VAL A 28 -2.20 5.59 -7.04
CA VAL A 28 -1.19 6.45 -6.41
C VAL A 28 -0.54 7.32 -7.49
N ASN A 29 -0.69 8.62 -7.34
CA ASN A 29 -0.01 9.65 -8.14
C ASN A 29 1.29 10.10 -7.46
N ASN A 30 1.26 10.23 -6.13
CA ASN A 30 2.41 10.55 -5.29
C ASN A 30 2.25 9.84 -3.96
N GLY A 31 3.26 9.07 -3.55
CA GLY A 31 3.20 8.32 -2.31
C GLY A 31 4.57 8.06 -1.72
N SER A 32 4.65 8.09 -0.39
CA SER A 32 5.86 7.87 0.37
C SER A 32 5.65 6.91 1.53
N ILE A 33 6.69 6.18 1.85
CA ILE A 33 6.83 5.40 3.08
C ILE A 33 8.09 5.86 3.79
N ALA A 34 7.98 6.17 5.06
CA ALA A 34 9.10 6.40 5.95
C ALA A 34 9.09 5.37 7.06
N PHE A 35 10.27 4.94 7.50
CA PHE A 35 10.38 4.12 8.70
C PHE A 35 11.41 4.69 9.68
N ARG A 36 11.27 4.30 10.95
CA ARG A 36 12.15 4.69 12.04
C ARG A 36 12.36 3.54 13.02
N SER A 37 13.63 3.26 13.32
CA SER A 37 14.08 2.40 14.40
C SER A 37 14.62 3.28 15.52
N ASP A 38 13.95 3.30 16.66
CA ASP A 38 14.34 4.06 17.86
C ASP A 38 15.05 3.11 18.83
N ALA A 39 16.32 2.84 18.62
CA ALA A 39 17.11 2.05 19.55
C ALA A 39 17.84 2.93 20.58
N PRO A 40 18.26 2.39 21.74
CA PRO A 40 18.90 3.16 22.80
C PRO A 40 20.12 3.96 22.36
N LEU A 41 20.96 3.39 21.48
CA LEU A 41 22.22 4.00 21.04
C LEU A 41 22.16 4.57 19.63
N GLU A 42 21.11 4.28 18.85
CA GLU A 42 21.05 4.73 17.47
C GLU A 42 19.62 4.96 16.98
N LEU A 43 19.40 6.08 16.33
CA LEU A 43 18.21 6.37 15.56
C LEU A 43 18.49 6.10 14.09
N ILE A 44 17.84 5.08 13.53
CA ILE A 44 17.89 4.78 12.10
C ILE A 44 16.58 5.23 11.46
N LYS A 45 16.66 5.94 10.34
CA LYS A 45 15.51 6.34 9.55
C LYS A 45 15.83 6.28 8.07
N ALA A 46 14.81 5.94 7.28
CA ALA A 46 14.88 6.07 5.83
C ALA A 46 13.48 6.26 5.27
N GLN A 47 13.40 6.73 4.03
CA GLN A 47 12.15 6.92 3.30
C GLN A 47 12.29 6.54 1.84
N SER A 48 11.15 6.22 1.24
CA SER A 48 11.01 6.06 -0.21
C SER A 48 9.81 6.86 -0.70
N ASN A 49 9.93 7.46 -1.87
CA ASN A 49 8.84 8.16 -2.57
C ASN A 49 8.33 7.35 -3.78
N GLU A 50 8.61 6.05 -3.81
CA GLU A 50 8.24 5.17 -4.92
C GLU A 50 7.07 4.24 -4.58
N LEU A 51 6.22 4.62 -3.60
CA LEU A 51 5.01 3.86 -3.29
C LEU A 51 4.10 3.81 -4.51
N LYS A 52 3.68 2.61 -4.89
CA LYS A 52 2.67 2.36 -5.91
C LYS A 52 1.46 1.68 -5.29
N GLY A 53 0.28 1.88 -5.86
CA GLY A 53 -0.90 1.22 -5.35
C GLY A 53 -2.19 1.68 -5.99
N VAL A 54 -3.27 0.99 -5.62
CA VAL A 54 -4.61 1.20 -6.14
C VAL A 54 -5.64 0.96 -5.02
N ILE A 55 -6.71 1.72 -5.06
CA ILE A 55 -7.94 1.49 -4.30
C ILE A 55 -9.09 1.32 -5.30
N ILE A 56 -9.89 0.26 -5.13
CA ILE A 56 -11.10 -0.04 -5.90
C ILE A 56 -12.28 0.07 -4.95
N PRO A 57 -12.94 1.23 -4.86
CA PRO A 57 -13.98 1.51 -3.86
C PRO A 57 -15.13 0.53 -3.88
N GLU A 58 -15.68 0.23 -5.06
CA GLU A 58 -16.80 -0.70 -5.26
C GLU A 58 -16.56 -2.08 -4.65
N LYS A 59 -15.29 -2.53 -4.67
CA LYS A 59 -14.87 -3.82 -4.10
C LYS A 59 -14.34 -3.68 -2.69
N LYS A 60 -14.21 -2.46 -2.17
CA LYS A 60 -13.48 -2.13 -0.93
C LYS A 60 -12.05 -2.67 -0.92
N GLN A 61 -11.45 -2.92 -2.07
CA GLN A 61 -10.13 -3.53 -2.21
C GLN A 61 -9.04 -2.47 -2.34
N PHE A 62 -7.88 -2.81 -1.84
CA PHE A 62 -6.66 -2.04 -2.03
C PHE A 62 -5.46 -2.96 -2.24
N ALA A 63 -4.45 -2.45 -2.94
CA ALA A 63 -3.14 -3.06 -3.03
C ALA A 63 -2.07 -1.97 -3.13
N PHE A 64 -1.04 -2.05 -2.28
CA PHE A 64 0.10 -1.16 -2.26
C PHE A 64 1.40 -1.96 -2.31
N ILE A 65 2.40 -1.45 -2.98
CA ILE A 65 3.71 -2.08 -3.14
C ILE A 65 4.82 -1.03 -3.14
N ILE A 66 5.96 -1.38 -2.58
CA ILE A 66 7.16 -0.55 -2.53
C ILE A 66 8.40 -1.40 -2.85
N SER A 67 9.37 -0.82 -3.57
CA SER A 67 10.68 -1.42 -3.77
C SER A 67 11.55 -1.24 -2.52
N ILE A 68 12.16 -2.30 -2.00
CA ILE A 68 13.06 -2.22 -0.84
C ILE A 68 14.29 -1.36 -1.16
N LYS A 69 14.84 -1.49 -2.36
CA LYS A 69 16.03 -0.73 -2.80
C LYS A 69 15.78 0.77 -2.96
N SER A 70 14.51 1.21 -2.99
CA SER A 70 14.16 2.63 -3.16
C SER A 70 14.32 3.48 -1.89
N PHE A 71 14.50 2.85 -0.72
CA PHE A 71 14.69 3.56 0.54
C PHE A 71 16.02 4.31 0.59
N LYS A 72 15.97 5.58 1.02
CA LYS A 72 17.07 6.54 1.11
C LYS A 72 17.02 7.28 2.45
N GLY A 73 18.10 7.99 2.79
CA GLY A 73 18.17 8.84 3.99
C GLY A 73 18.72 8.14 5.23
N PHE A 74 19.43 7.02 5.04
CA PHE A 74 20.18 6.35 6.09
C PHE A 74 21.32 7.24 6.62
N ASN A 75 21.81 6.96 7.84
CA ASN A 75 22.90 7.71 8.45
C ASN A 75 24.24 7.53 7.70
N SER A 76 24.43 6.42 6.97
CA SER A 76 25.60 6.15 6.14
C SER A 76 25.29 5.20 4.97
N PRO A 77 26.12 5.19 3.92
CA PRO A 77 26.01 4.18 2.84
C PRO A 77 26.11 2.75 3.34
N LEU A 78 26.98 2.46 4.31
CA LEU A 78 27.12 1.15 4.91
C LEU A 78 25.82 0.70 5.63
N GLN A 79 25.11 1.62 6.30
CA GLN A 79 23.84 1.32 6.93
C GLN A 79 22.76 0.97 5.89
N GLN A 80 22.75 1.67 4.74
CA GLN A 80 21.86 1.34 3.62
C GLN A 80 22.22 -0.04 3.00
N GLU A 81 23.50 -0.36 2.88
CA GLU A 81 23.96 -1.68 2.41
C GLU A 81 23.50 -2.77 3.35
N HIS A 82 23.73 -2.64 4.66
CA HIS A 82 23.23 -3.61 5.66
C HIS A 82 21.71 -3.76 5.62
N PHE A 83 20.95 -2.68 5.46
CA PHE A 83 19.50 -2.74 5.28
C PHE A 83 19.12 -3.61 4.08
N ASN A 84 19.79 -3.42 2.94
CA ASN A 84 19.48 -4.16 1.72
C ASN A 84 19.96 -5.60 1.73
N GLU A 85 21.14 -5.90 2.31
CA GLU A 85 21.79 -7.19 2.17
C GLU A 85 21.57 -8.09 3.36
N ASN A 86 21.66 -7.54 4.58
CA ASN A 86 21.66 -8.34 5.80
C ASN A 86 20.28 -8.42 6.49
N TYR A 87 19.44 -7.38 6.32
CA TYR A 87 18.14 -7.34 7.00
C TYR A 87 16.97 -7.65 6.07
N LEU A 88 16.87 -6.94 4.93
CA LEU A 88 15.74 -7.12 4.01
C LEU A 88 16.05 -8.07 2.86
N GLU A 89 17.32 -8.48 2.68
CA GLU A 89 17.77 -9.34 1.58
C GLU A 89 17.13 -8.93 0.23
N SER A 90 17.25 -7.64 -0.12
CA SER A 90 16.46 -6.99 -1.21
C SER A 90 16.70 -7.58 -2.61
N ASN A 91 17.76 -8.39 -2.79
CA ASN A 91 17.97 -9.17 -4.02
C ASN A 91 17.04 -10.38 -4.09
N LYS A 92 16.68 -10.97 -2.95
CA LYS A 92 15.79 -12.12 -2.83
C LYS A 92 14.34 -11.70 -2.61
N PHE A 93 14.13 -10.66 -1.81
CA PHE A 93 12.83 -10.09 -1.47
C PHE A 93 12.77 -8.61 -1.90
N PRO A 94 12.60 -8.34 -3.21
CA PRO A 94 12.77 -6.99 -3.75
C PRO A 94 11.69 -6.00 -3.35
N THR A 95 10.55 -6.46 -2.85
CA THR A 95 9.39 -5.61 -2.56
C THR A 95 8.77 -5.94 -1.21
N ALA A 96 8.12 -4.93 -0.60
CA ALA A 96 7.12 -5.14 0.44
C ALA A 96 5.75 -4.73 -0.11
N SER A 97 4.67 -5.38 0.38
CA SER A 97 3.31 -5.10 -0.08
C SER A 97 2.29 -5.18 1.05
N PHE A 98 1.19 -4.45 0.88
CA PHE A 98 0.01 -4.58 1.72
C PHE A 98 -1.23 -4.57 0.85
N GLU A 99 -2.00 -5.66 0.89
CA GLU A 99 -3.20 -5.83 0.07
C GLU A 99 -4.35 -6.41 0.90
N GLY A 100 -5.57 -6.01 0.59
CA GLY A 100 -6.73 -6.48 1.34
C GLY A 100 -8.00 -5.70 1.09
N LYS A 101 -8.78 -5.51 2.17
CA LYS A 101 -10.08 -4.83 2.11
C LYS A 101 -10.20 -3.76 3.18
N ILE A 102 -10.90 -2.69 2.83
CA ILE A 102 -11.38 -1.66 3.77
C ILE A 102 -12.59 -2.24 4.50
N ILE A 103 -12.59 -2.13 5.84
CA ILE A 103 -13.67 -2.68 6.67
C ILE A 103 -14.90 -1.78 6.61
N GLU A 104 -14.71 -0.47 6.74
CA GLU A 104 -15.79 0.51 6.78
C GLU A 104 -16.45 0.70 5.40
N ASP A 105 -17.71 1.08 5.42
CA ASP A 105 -18.45 1.56 4.26
C ASP A 105 -18.18 3.06 4.09
N ILE A 106 -17.41 3.42 3.06
CA ILE A 106 -17.12 4.82 2.71
C ILE A 106 -17.65 5.11 1.32
N ASP A 107 -18.33 6.24 1.20
CA ASP A 107 -18.69 6.81 -0.07
C ASP A 107 -17.57 7.75 -0.56
N PHE A 108 -16.67 7.22 -1.39
CA PHE A 108 -15.56 7.98 -1.96
C PHE A 108 -15.98 9.08 -2.96
N SER A 109 -17.28 9.20 -3.26
CA SER A 109 -17.81 10.32 -4.05
C SER A 109 -18.06 11.56 -3.21
N LYS A 110 -18.11 11.45 -1.89
CA LYS A 110 -18.37 12.54 -0.95
C LYS A 110 -17.09 13.07 -0.35
N ASP A 111 -16.88 14.37 -0.45
CA ASP A 111 -15.79 15.05 0.22
C ASP A 111 -15.91 14.91 1.74
N GLY A 112 -14.79 14.64 2.41
CA GLY A 112 -14.75 14.47 3.86
C GLY A 112 -13.47 13.85 4.36
N VAL A 113 -13.35 13.78 5.69
CA VAL A 113 -12.25 13.09 6.40
C VAL A 113 -12.83 11.85 7.07
N TYR A 114 -12.24 10.71 6.82
CA TYR A 114 -12.71 9.42 7.29
C TYR A 114 -11.58 8.69 8.01
N THR A 115 -11.91 8.06 9.12
CA THR A 115 -11.01 7.09 9.76
C THR A 115 -11.47 5.69 9.40
N ILE A 116 -10.58 4.91 8.80
CA ILE A 116 -10.87 3.54 8.37
C ILE A 116 -9.90 2.53 8.98
N ARG A 117 -10.30 1.27 8.89
CA ARG A 117 -9.46 0.12 9.16
C ARG A 117 -9.30 -0.69 7.87
N SER A 118 -8.06 -0.96 7.53
CA SER A 118 -7.69 -1.79 6.38
C SER A 118 -7.24 -3.14 6.89
N LYS A 119 -8.02 -4.20 6.62
CA LYS A 119 -7.66 -5.58 6.93
C LYS A 119 -7.01 -6.22 5.71
N GLY A 120 -5.80 -6.76 5.87
CA GLY A 120 -5.08 -7.33 4.73
C GLY A 120 -3.80 -8.04 5.12
N ASN A 121 -3.09 -8.48 4.10
CA ASN A 121 -1.84 -9.21 4.15
C ASN A 121 -0.66 -8.24 3.96
N LEU A 122 0.15 -8.09 5.00
CA LEU A 122 1.40 -7.33 4.96
C LEU A 122 2.55 -8.32 4.70
N SER A 123 3.17 -8.19 3.54
CA SER A 123 4.29 -9.04 3.12
C SER A 123 5.60 -8.25 3.16
N ILE A 124 6.52 -8.68 4.00
CA ILE A 124 7.88 -8.10 4.16
C ILE A 124 8.85 -9.27 4.28
N HIS A 125 10.02 -9.18 3.63
CA HIS A 125 11.08 -10.20 3.71
C HIS A 125 10.57 -11.62 3.42
N GLY A 126 9.63 -11.75 2.46
CA GLY A 126 9.03 -13.04 2.08
C GLY A 126 8.04 -13.64 3.08
N ILE A 127 7.79 -12.98 4.21
CA ILE A 127 6.83 -13.43 5.23
C ILE A 127 5.58 -12.54 5.19
N THR A 128 4.42 -13.18 5.15
CA THR A 128 3.12 -12.51 5.12
C THR A 128 2.42 -12.62 6.47
N GLN A 129 1.97 -11.49 7.01
CA GLN A 129 1.21 -11.38 8.25
C GLN A 129 -0.13 -10.70 7.98
N GLU A 130 -1.22 -11.26 8.51
CA GLU A 130 -2.51 -10.58 8.48
C GLU A 130 -2.50 -9.41 9.48
N ARG A 131 -2.84 -8.20 9.01
CA ARG A 131 -2.84 -6.97 9.81
C ARG A 131 -4.14 -6.19 9.64
N ILE A 132 -4.52 -5.47 10.70
CA ILE A 132 -5.55 -4.43 10.64
C ILE A 132 -4.85 -3.10 10.91
N ILE A 133 -4.80 -2.24 9.90
CA ILE A 133 -4.11 -0.96 9.97
C ILE A 133 -5.13 0.18 9.91
N LYS A 134 -5.06 1.09 10.90
CA LYS A 134 -5.87 2.29 10.95
C LYS A 134 -5.29 3.35 10.00
N THR A 135 -6.16 3.98 9.23
CA THR A 135 -5.77 4.96 8.22
C THR A 135 -6.73 6.14 8.27
N GLU A 136 -6.21 7.35 8.20
CA GLU A 136 -6.99 8.56 7.96
C GLU A 136 -7.01 8.85 6.46
N ILE A 137 -8.21 8.98 5.90
CA ILE A 137 -8.44 9.27 4.48
C ILE A 137 -9.14 10.62 4.37
N THR A 138 -8.64 11.50 3.51
CA THR A 138 -9.33 12.71 3.07
C THR A 138 -9.76 12.53 1.62
N VAL A 139 -11.05 12.65 1.34
CA VAL A 139 -11.61 12.73 -0.01
C VAL A 139 -11.88 14.19 -0.31
N LYS A 140 -11.34 14.70 -1.41
CA LYS A 140 -11.56 16.08 -1.87
C LYS A 140 -11.47 16.19 -3.39
N ASN A 141 -12.51 16.70 -4.03
CA ASN A 141 -12.53 16.92 -5.48
C ASN A 141 -12.12 15.66 -6.27
N LYS A 142 -12.66 14.49 -5.94
CA LYS A 142 -12.34 13.18 -6.56
C LYS A 142 -10.86 12.77 -6.40
N THR A 143 -10.14 13.37 -5.49
CA THR A 143 -8.79 12.96 -5.09
C THR A 143 -8.86 12.37 -3.70
N ILE A 144 -8.11 11.31 -3.47
CA ILE A 144 -7.95 10.69 -2.16
C ILE A 144 -6.54 11.00 -1.67
N SER A 145 -6.42 11.53 -0.46
CA SER A 145 -5.15 11.52 0.28
C SER A 145 -5.29 10.69 1.53
N PHE A 146 -4.25 9.98 1.93
CA PHE A 146 -4.28 9.25 3.18
C PHE A 146 -2.96 9.32 3.93
N THR A 147 -3.07 9.16 5.24
CA THR A 147 -1.95 8.96 6.16
C THR A 147 -2.23 7.76 7.06
N SER A 148 -1.24 6.90 7.20
CA SER A 148 -1.29 5.75 8.10
C SER A 148 0.00 5.63 8.88
N ALA A 149 -0.10 5.26 10.16
CA ALA A 149 1.05 4.98 11.02
C ALA A 149 0.81 3.65 11.73
N PHE A 150 1.82 2.78 11.71
CA PHE A 150 1.77 1.46 12.34
C PHE A 150 3.18 0.99 12.70
N THR A 151 3.28 -0.13 13.37
CA THR A 151 4.56 -0.74 13.74
C THR A 151 4.72 -2.10 13.10
N VAL A 152 5.98 -2.48 12.87
CA VAL A 152 6.40 -3.79 12.35
C VAL A 152 7.37 -4.41 13.34
N LEU A 153 7.04 -5.58 13.85
CA LEU A 153 7.96 -6.38 14.66
C LEU A 153 8.87 -7.18 13.71
N LEU A 154 10.18 -6.97 13.81
CA LEU A 154 11.16 -7.63 12.93
C LEU A 154 11.08 -9.16 13.04
N ALA A 155 10.82 -9.69 14.23
CA ALA A 155 10.69 -11.13 14.47
C ALA A 155 9.49 -11.76 13.72
N GLU A 156 8.38 -11.02 13.50
CA GLU A 156 7.22 -11.50 12.75
C GLU A 156 7.53 -11.71 11.25
N HIS A 157 8.61 -11.12 10.77
CA HIS A 157 9.06 -11.23 9.38
C HIS A 157 10.41 -11.94 9.23
N ASN A 158 10.82 -12.72 10.25
CA ASN A 158 12.08 -13.45 10.26
C ASN A 158 13.30 -12.58 9.98
N ILE A 159 13.31 -11.34 10.46
CA ILE A 159 14.43 -10.42 10.36
C ILE A 159 15.20 -10.47 11.68
N PRO A 160 16.36 -11.13 11.74
CA PRO A 160 17.11 -11.30 13.00
C PRO A 160 17.85 -10.01 13.39
N ILE A 161 17.96 -9.77 14.70
CA ILE A 161 18.81 -8.73 15.26
C ILE A 161 20.05 -9.40 15.86
N PRO A 162 21.23 -9.24 15.27
CA PRO A 162 22.47 -9.76 15.85
C PRO A 162 22.73 -9.16 17.24
N LYS A 163 23.24 -9.95 18.19
CA LYS A 163 23.50 -9.49 19.57
C LYS A 163 24.39 -8.24 19.64
N VAL A 164 25.33 -8.12 18.72
CA VAL A 164 26.28 -6.98 18.68
C VAL A 164 25.64 -5.64 18.32
N VAL A 165 24.40 -5.64 17.80
CA VAL A 165 23.66 -4.43 17.40
C VAL A 165 22.30 -4.29 18.10
N ASN A 166 22.02 -5.09 19.13
CA ASN A 166 20.73 -5.07 19.84
C ASN A 166 20.38 -3.71 20.47
N GLU A 167 21.39 -2.90 20.80
CA GLU A 167 21.21 -1.54 21.32
C GLU A 167 21.20 -0.46 20.22
N LYS A 168 21.45 -0.86 18.96
CA LYS A 168 21.48 0.03 17.78
C LYS A 168 20.34 -0.21 16.80
N LEU A 169 19.61 -1.32 16.93
CA LEU A 169 18.46 -1.65 16.10
C LEU A 169 17.28 -2.06 16.99
N ALA A 170 16.19 -1.30 16.91
CA ALA A 170 14.97 -1.62 17.64
C ALA A 170 14.30 -2.87 17.06
N SER A 171 13.70 -3.71 17.93
CA SER A 171 12.90 -4.87 17.51
C SER A 171 11.57 -4.49 16.87
N GLU A 172 11.09 -3.29 17.13
CA GLU A 172 9.84 -2.73 16.61
C GLU A 172 10.15 -1.49 15.78
N ILE A 173 9.76 -1.52 14.53
CA ILE A 173 9.99 -0.43 13.56
C ILE A 173 8.71 0.37 13.37
N LYS A 174 8.78 1.69 13.57
CA LYS A 174 7.67 2.60 13.30
C LYS A 174 7.64 2.93 11.82
N VAL A 175 6.46 2.79 11.21
CA VAL A 175 6.24 3.04 9.78
C VAL A 175 5.17 4.09 9.60
N GLU A 176 5.42 5.06 8.75
CA GLU A 176 4.47 6.08 8.31
C GLU A 176 4.32 6.01 6.79
N VAL A 177 3.06 6.03 6.33
CA VAL A 177 2.71 5.97 4.91
C VAL A 177 1.84 7.18 4.57
N LYS A 178 2.16 7.88 3.49
CA LYS A 178 1.38 8.98 2.94
C LYS A 178 1.21 8.79 1.44
N ALA A 179 0.02 9.00 0.93
CA ALA A 179 -0.18 8.98 -0.52
C ALA A 179 -1.34 9.88 -0.96
N ASN A 180 -1.23 10.35 -2.20
CA ASN A 180 -2.29 10.97 -2.95
C ASN A 180 -2.64 10.07 -4.14
N LEU A 181 -3.94 9.79 -4.30
CA LEU A 181 -4.47 8.96 -5.36
C LEU A 181 -5.45 9.77 -6.20
N VAL A 182 -5.43 9.51 -7.49
CA VAL A 182 -6.33 10.12 -8.46
C VAL A 182 -7.09 9.05 -9.23
N THR A 183 -8.29 9.37 -9.68
CA THR A 183 -9.02 8.53 -10.63
C THR A 183 -8.30 8.54 -11.98
N LYS A 184 -8.25 7.39 -12.60
CA LYS A 184 -7.73 7.26 -13.96
C LYS A 184 -8.88 7.35 -14.96
#